data_40b3a17043fa881d90227a7f36933b9f
#
_entry.id   40b3a17043fa881d90227a7f36933b9f
#
_cell.length_a   1.000
_cell.length_b   1.000
_cell.length_c   1.000
_cell.angle_alpha   90.00
_cell.angle_beta   90.00
_cell.angle_gamma   90.00
#
_symmetry.space_group_name_H-M   'P 1'
#
loop_
_entity.id
_entity.type
_entity.pdbx_description
1 polymer ?
#
loop_
_entity_poly.entity_id
_entity_poly.type
_entity_poly.pdbx_seq_one_letter_code
_entity_poly.pdbx_strand_id
1 'polypeptide(L)'
;MALTKITNFDDWVDLFKVWQDDIGLEARELKDYKFDVKLAELDVPEIEFGHYRGNHKWPTVMHIPDQRIRDALQTLIIFQGDTEFASVEQQRALLEHAPSDYDLLAIYRVMAEEMRHGWQMSYLLVSHFGDEGKREAEKLLQRRADEHERLLGSFNESVENWLDFFAYTEFIDRDGKYQLQMMSTSAFAPLSRSMKPMLREESFHLGTGNNGLLRIIKAGRIPTDVMQRYFNKWVSTAFDLFGTDASSSAQWAYTWGLKGRFDERTNPQSPDPSRLNEYARELYRQEVQGLIDRLNLHVPEHQPKLKVPSIKFNRRIGQYKGQTFNLDGEPIPREGYKAYVESVMPTAADRELLRSIFKENDWIQPKKGDD
;
A
#
# COMPACT_ATOMS: atom_id res chain seq x y z
N MET A 1 -23.68 -6.95 19.63
CA MET A 1 -22.86 -7.29 20.81
C MET A 1 -22.55 -6.02 21.60
N ALA A 2 -22.60 -6.06 22.95
CA ALA A 2 -22.08 -4.92 23.73
C ALA A 2 -20.56 -4.86 23.48
N LEU A 3 -20.09 -3.72 22.97
CA LEU A 3 -18.68 -3.49 22.71
C LEU A 3 -17.89 -3.64 24.03
N THR A 4 -17.06 -4.65 24.13
CA THR A 4 -16.17 -4.82 25.27
C THR A 4 -15.16 -3.68 25.22
N LYS A 5 -15.16 -2.80 26.19
CA LYS A 5 -14.22 -1.67 26.23
C LYS A 5 -12.80 -2.19 26.23
N ILE A 6 -12.01 -1.87 25.20
CA ILE A 6 -10.56 -2.20 25.16
C ILE A 6 -9.88 -1.50 26.33
N THR A 7 -9.24 -2.27 27.20
CA THR A 7 -8.46 -1.74 28.33
C THR A 7 -6.95 -1.88 28.11
N ASN A 8 -6.55 -2.91 27.39
CA ASN A 8 -5.16 -3.24 27.06
C ASN A 8 -5.06 -3.86 25.67
N PHE A 9 -3.88 -4.28 25.25
CA PHE A 9 -3.67 -4.84 23.94
C PHE A 9 -4.25 -6.25 23.77
N ASP A 10 -4.35 -7.05 24.84
CA ASP A 10 -4.94 -8.39 24.77
C ASP A 10 -6.44 -8.33 24.47
N ASP A 11 -7.15 -7.34 25.02
CA ASP A 11 -8.57 -7.08 24.67
C ASP A 11 -8.71 -6.75 23.16
N TRP A 12 -7.78 -6.00 22.59
CA TRP A 12 -7.75 -5.71 21.15
C TRP A 12 -7.46 -6.97 20.33
N VAL A 13 -6.57 -7.85 20.80
CA VAL A 13 -6.26 -9.13 20.14
C VAL A 13 -7.51 -10.01 20.04
N ASP A 14 -8.36 -10.03 21.04
CA ASP A 14 -9.60 -10.79 20.99
C ASP A 14 -10.57 -10.20 19.93
N LEU A 15 -10.64 -8.87 19.81
CA LEU A 15 -11.40 -8.23 18.72
C LEU A 15 -10.81 -8.52 17.33
N PHE A 16 -9.50 -8.57 17.23
CA PHE A 16 -8.84 -8.92 15.97
C PHE A 16 -9.20 -10.33 15.50
N LYS A 17 -9.29 -11.31 16.41
CA LYS A 17 -9.75 -12.67 16.07
C LYS A 17 -11.21 -12.67 15.59
N VAL A 18 -12.08 -11.90 16.26
CA VAL A 18 -13.47 -11.71 15.81
C VAL A 18 -13.50 -11.10 14.40
N TRP A 19 -12.69 -10.08 14.14
CA TRP A 19 -12.58 -9.48 12.82
C TRP A 19 -12.12 -10.49 11.76
N GLN A 20 -11.14 -11.36 12.06
CA GLN A 20 -10.71 -12.41 11.13
C GLN A 20 -11.86 -13.37 10.77
N ASP A 21 -12.66 -13.77 11.75
CA ASP A 21 -13.83 -14.61 11.51
C ASP A 21 -14.92 -13.88 10.72
N ASP A 22 -15.21 -12.61 11.06
CA ASP A 22 -16.22 -11.78 10.40
C ASP A 22 -15.92 -11.54 8.90
N ILE A 23 -14.66 -11.41 8.53
CA ILE A 23 -14.26 -11.26 7.12
C ILE A 23 -14.00 -12.59 6.41
N GLY A 24 -14.24 -13.72 7.07
CA GLY A 24 -14.15 -15.05 6.47
C GLY A 24 -12.74 -15.59 6.27
N LEU A 25 -11.77 -15.20 7.09
CA LEU A 25 -10.41 -15.72 7.07
C LEU A 25 -10.32 -17.01 7.90
N GLU A 26 -10.89 -18.08 7.41
CA GLU A 26 -10.94 -19.38 8.12
C GLU A 26 -9.75 -20.30 7.83
N ALA A 27 -8.93 -19.97 6.84
CA ALA A 27 -7.77 -20.76 6.47
C ALA A 27 -6.81 -20.96 7.64
N ARG A 28 -6.40 -22.22 7.84
CA ARG A 28 -5.51 -22.60 8.93
C ARG A 28 -4.19 -21.83 8.89
N GLU A 29 -3.65 -21.61 7.70
CA GLU A 29 -2.41 -20.87 7.46
C GLU A 29 -2.45 -19.44 8.00
N LEU A 30 -3.63 -18.84 8.05
CA LEU A 30 -3.85 -17.49 8.60
C LEU A 30 -4.16 -17.53 10.11
N LYS A 31 -4.97 -18.49 10.56
CA LYS A 31 -5.35 -18.63 11.98
C LYS A 31 -4.18 -19.09 12.86
N ASP A 32 -3.34 -19.99 12.35
CA ASP A 32 -2.16 -20.50 13.07
C ASP A 32 -0.95 -19.54 12.97
N TYR A 33 -1.03 -18.48 12.16
CA TYR A 33 0.06 -17.51 12.06
C TYR A 33 0.28 -16.80 13.39
N LYS A 34 1.54 -16.81 13.84
CA LYS A 34 1.91 -16.18 15.12
C LYS A 34 2.14 -14.68 14.94
N PHE A 35 1.14 -13.89 15.27
CA PHE A 35 1.27 -12.43 15.30
C PHE A 35 2.15 -11.98 16.47
N ASP A 36 3.10 -11.12 16.19
CA ASP A 36 3.98 -10.52 17.18
C ASP A 36 4.32 -9.06 16.82
N VAL A 37 4.74 -8.32 17.83
CA VAL A 37 5.26 -6.96 17.69
C VAL A 37 6.76 -7.05 17.40
N LYS A 38 7.17 -6.53 16.22
CA LYS A 38 8.56 -6.53 15.80
C LYS A 38 9.15 -5.12 15.87
N LEU A 39 10.13 -4.92 16.72
CA LEU A 39 10.84 -3.66 16.90
C LEU A 39 12.34 -3.88 16.66
N ALA A 40 12.84 -3.35 15.54
CA ALA A 40 14.28 -3.37 15.26
C ALA A 40 15.04 -2.38 16.17
N GLU A 41 16.37 -2.48 16.18
CA GLU A 41 17.22 -1.43 16.72
C GLU A 41 17.13 -0.17 15.87
N LEU A 42 17.32 0.99 16.51
CA LEU A 42 17.42 2.27 15.80
C LEU A 42 18.72 2.31 15.00
N ASP A 43 18.62 2.63 13.72
CA ASP A 43 19.81 2.90 12.89
C ASP A 43 20.47 4.23 13.30
N VAL A 44 19.65 5.23 13.69
CA VAL A 44 20.08 6.54 14.18
C VAL A 44 19.24 6.88 15.41
N PRO A 45 19.86 7.05 16.60
CA PRO A 45 19.15 7.36 17.84
C PRO A 45 18.69 8.81 17.93
N GLU A 46 19.28 9.72 17.13
CA GLU A 46 18.90 11.12 17.07
C GLU A 46 17.81 11.37 16.02
N ILE A 47 17.06 12.43 16.20
CA ILE A 47 16.08 12.95 15.21
C ILE A 47 16.86 13.50 14.02
N GLU A 48 16.59 12.98 12.84
CA GLU A 48 17.43 13.16 11.65
C GLU A 48 17.12 14.46 10.89
N PHE A 49 15.90 15.02 11.04
CA PHE A 49 15.43 16.22 10.31
C PHE A 49 14.38 17.02 11.12
N GLY A 50 13.94 18.15 10.57
CA GLY A 50 12.92 19.00 11.19
C GLY A 50 13.44 19.85 12.36
N HIS A 51 12.51 20.47 13.09
CA HIS A 51 12.83 21.40 14.19
C HIS A 51 13.57 20.78 15.37
N TYR A 52 13.41 19.48 15.56
CA TYR A 52 14.01 18.77 16.69
C TYR A 52 15.27 17.97 16.32
N ARG A 53 15.81 18.21 15.11
CA ARG A 53 17.02 17.54 14.61
C ARG A 53 18.16 17.63 15.63
N GLY A 54 18.82 16.48 15.86
CA GLY A 54 19.93 16.30 16.79
C GLY A 54 19.52 15.98 18.24
N ASN A 55 18.23 16.10 18.60
CA ASN A 55 17.73 15.59 19.86
C ASN A 55 17.55 14.07 19.76
N HIS A 56 17.54 13.36 20.91
CA HIS A 56 17.19 11.93 20.91
C HIS A 56 15.74 11.72 20.44
N LYS A 57 15.53 10.64 19.69
CA LYS A 57 14.17 10.20 19.28
C LYS A 57 13.32 9.94 20.52
N TRP A 58 12.05 10.28 20.42
CA TRP A 58 11.10 10.15 21.53
C TRP A 58 10.73 8.68 21.77
N PRO A 59 11.02 8.12 22.95
CA PRO A 59 10.71 6.73 23.28
C PRO A 59 9.23 6.50 23.61
N THR A 60 8.51 7.53 24.04
CA THR A 60 7.07 7.52 24.32
C THR A 60 6.44 8.85 23.91
N VAL A 61 5.12 8.88 23.76
CA VAL A 61 4.37 10.12 23.45
C VAL A 61 4.52 11.18 24.54
N MET A 62 4.85 10.81 25.77
CA MET A 62 5.06 11.76 26.86
C MET A 62 6.31 12.62 26.69
N HIS A 63 7.29 12.18 25.88
CA HIS A 63 8.49 12.94 25.54
C HIS A 63 8.26 13.92 24.39
N ILE A 64 7.14 13.81 23.68
CA ILE A 64 6.78 14.73 22.60
C ILE A 64 6.34 16.07 23.19
N PRO A 65 6.98 17.19 22.85
CA PRO A 65 6.82 18.45 23.56
C PRO A 65 5.47 19.15 23.33
N ASP A 66 4.79 18.86 22.22
CA ASP A 66 3.58 19.56 21.77
C ASP A 66 2.45 18.57 21.45
N GLN A 67 1.24 18.86 21.93
CA GLN A 67 0.07 18.02 21.68
C GLN A 67 -0.24 17.86 20.19
N ARG A 68 -0.06 18.93 19.40
CA ARG A 68 -0.30 18.89 17.93
C ARG A 68 0.60 17.87 17.22
N ILE A 69 1.83 17.68 17.72
CA ILE A 69 2.75 16.68 17.19
C ILE A 69 2.25 15.26 17.53
N ARG A 70 1.71 15.06 18.75
CA ARG A 70 1.11 13.78 19.16
C ARG A 70 -0.11 13.43 18.31
N ASP A 71 -0.98 14.41 18.05
CA ASP A 71 -2.19 14.24 17.22
C ASP A 71 -1.82 13.92 15.76
N ALA A 72 -0.82 14.60 15.21
CA ALA A 72 -0.31 14.34 13.87
C ALA A 72 0.34 12.94 13.76
N LEU A 73 1.11 12.55 14.78
CA LEU A 73 1.72 11.22 14.85
C LEU A 73 0.65 10.12 14.95
N GLN A 74 -0.34 10.31 15.81
CA GLN A 74 -1.46 9.37 15.95
C GLN A 74 -2.20 9.21 14.62
N THR A 75 -2.49 10.32 13.95
CA THR A 75 -3.13 10.32 12.61
C THR A 75 -2.30 9.54 11.59
N LEU A 76 -0.98 9.72 11.56
CA LEU A 76 -0.09 9.00 10.67
C LEU A 76 -0.14 7.48 10.92
N ILE A 77 -0.14 7.04 12.18
CA ILE A 77 -0.23 5.62 12.56
C ILE A 77 -1.62 5.05 12.20
N ILE A 78 -2.70 5.82 12.40
CA ILE A 78 -4.06 5.41 12.03
C ILE A 78 -4.16 5.18 10.52
N PHE A 79 -3.67 6.11 9.69
CA PHE A 79 -3.70 5.94 8.23
C PHE A 79 -2.92 4.70 7.80
N GLN A 80 -1.74 4.48 8.35
CA GLN A 80 -0.96 3.29 8.03
C GLN A 80 -1.69 2.01 8.46
N GLY A 81 -2.21 1.93 9.69
CA GLY A 81 -2.95 0.74 10.15
C GLY A 81 -4.24 0.48 9.36
N ASP A 82 -4.91 1.52 8.89
CA ASP A 82 -6.13 1.39 8.08
C ASP A 82 -5.85 0.77 6.70
N THR A 83 -4.74 1.14 6.07
CA THR A 83 -4.32 0.59 4.77
C THR A 83 -3.98 -0.89 4.85
N GLU A 84 -3.35 -1.34 5.92
CA GLU A 84 -2.95 -2.73 6.13
C GLU A 84 -4.16 -3.67 6.22
N PHE A 85 -5.14 -3.35 7.06
CA PHE A 85 -6.36 -4.16 7.16
C PHE A 85 -7.22 -4.10 5.90
N ALA A 86 -7.26 -2.95 5.23
CA ALA A 86 -7.95 -2.80 3.97
C ALA A 86 -7.38 -3.70 2.87
N SER A 87 -6.05 -3.80 2.77
CA SER A 87 -5.35 -4.68 1.83
C SER A 87 -5.82 -6.12 1.97
N VAL A 88 -5.91 -6.63 3.22
CA VAL A 88 -6.40 -7.98 3.50
C VAL A 88 -7.85 -8.17 3.02
N GLU A 89 -8.74 -7.23 3.33
CA GLU A 89 -10.15 -7.30 2.91
C GLU A 89 -10.31 -7.27 1.39
N GLN A 90 -9.49 -6.48 0.68
CA GLN A 90 -9.52 -6.41 -0.78
C GLN A 90 -9.09 -7.71 -1.46
N GLN A 91 -8.17 -8.47 -0.84
CA GLN A 91 -7.53 -9.66 -1.46
C GLN A 91 -8.22 -10.98 -1.09
N ARG A 92 -8.95 -11.04 0.01
CA ARG A 92 -9.50 -12.28 0.58
C ARG A 92 -10.31 -13.16 -0.39
N ALA A 93 -11.07 -12.54 -1.29
CA ALA A 93 -11.92 -13.27 -2.24
C ALA A 93 -11.12 -14.10 -3.28
N LEU A 94 -9.83 -13.84 -3.43
CA LEU A 94 -8.98 -14.55 -4.39
C LEU A 94 -8.49 -15.90 -3.89
N LEU A 95 -8.60 -16.17 -2.59
CA LEU A 95 -8.17 -17.44 -1.97
C LEU A 95 -8.87 -18.66 -2.59
N GLU A 96 -10.14 -18.51 -3.01
CA GLU A 96 -10.93 -19.60 -3.58
C GLU A 96 -10.47 -20.06 -4.99
N HIS A 97 -9.71 -19.22 -5.71
CA HIS A 97 -9.40 -19.41 -7.12
C HIS A 97 -7.92 -19.19 -7.45
N ALA A 98 -7.03 -19.65 -6.55
CA ALA A 98 -5.60 -19.54 -6.79
C ALA A 98 -5.14 -20.38 -7.99
N PRO A 99 -4.27 -19.86 -8.87
CA PRO A 99 -3.82 -20.57 -10.06
C PRO A 99 -2.91 -21.76 -9.76
N SER A 100 -2.29 -21.79 -8.59
CA SER A 100 -1.47 -22.91 -8.10
C SER A 100 -1.37 -22.88 -6.58
N ASP A 101 -0.89 -23.97 -5.97
CA ASP A 101 -0.59 -24.04 -4.54
C ASP A 101 0.49 -23.01 -4.15
N TYR A 102 1.45 -22.78 -5.03
CA TYR A 102 2.47 -21.72 -4.84
C TYR A 102 1.81 -20.35 -4.69
N ASP A 103 0.90 -19.99 -5.58
CA ASP A 103 0.22 -18.69 -5.57
C ASP A 103 -0.73 -18.58 -4.37
N LEU A 104 -1.40 -19.67 -3.99
CA LEU A 104 -2.22 -19.73 -2.78
C LEU A 104 -1.38 -19.50 -1.52
N LEU A 105 -0.24 -20.14 -1.39
CA LEU A 105 0.66 -19.93 -0.26
C LEU A 105 1.27 -18.51 -0.27
N ALA A 106 1.52 -17.95 -1.45
CA ALA A 106 2.03 -16.58 -1.59
C ALA A 106 1.00 -15.56 -1.08
N ILE A 107 -0.27 -15.65 -1.49
CA ILE A 107 -1.30 -14.71 -1.01
C ILE A 107 -1.60 -14.91 0.48
N TYR A 108 -1.60 -16.15 1.02
CA TYR A 108 -1.70 -16.35 2.47
C TYR A 108 -0.60 -15.63 3.23
N ARG A 109 0.63 -15.71 2.73
CA ARG A 109 1.75 -15.04 3.35
C ARG A 109 1.62 -13.50 3.26
N VAL A 110 1.26 -12.96 2.10
CA VAL A 110 1.00 -11.52 1.94
C VAL A 110 -0.05 -11.07 2.95
N MET A 111 -1.22 -11.72 2.99
CA MET A 111 -2.30 -11.37 3.92
C MET A 111 -1.88 -11.49 5.40
N ALA A 112 -1.11 -12.52 5.77
CA ALA A 112 -0.62 -12.68 7.14
C ALA A 112 0.36 -11.56 7.53
N GLU A 113 1.25 -11.16 6.62
CA GLU A 113 2.20 -10.07 6.82
C GLU A 113 1.48 -8.70 6.88
N GLU A 114 0.47 -8.45 6.03
CA GLU A 114 -0.40 -7.26 6.10
C GLU A 114 -1.18 -7.18 7.43
N MET A 115 -1.80 -8.28 7.85
CA MET A 115 -2.43 -8.35 9.17
C MET A 115 -1.44 -8.05 10.30
N ARG A 116 -0.19 -8.53 10.20
CA ARG A 116 0.84 -8.24 11.18
C ARG A 116 1.25 -6.76 11.15
N HIS A 117 1.27 -6.12 9.98
CA HIS A 117 1.51 -4.68 9.86
C HIS A 117 0.41 -3.88 10.57
N GLY A 118 -0.86 -4.21 10.32
CA GLY A 118 -2.00 -3.63 11.03
C GLY A 118 -1.95 -3.89 12.54
N TRP A 119 -1.56 -5.10 12.96
CA TRP A 119 -1.30 -5.46 14.36
C TRP A 119 -0.24 -4.56 14.99
N GLN A 120 0.88 -4.32 14.27
CA GLN A 120 1.96 -3.45 14.73
C GLN A 120 1.47 -2.02 14.95
N MET A 121 0.67 -1.46 14.03
CA MET A 121 0.13 -0.11 14.17
C MET A 121 -0.88 -0.03 15.31
N SER A 122 -1.75 -1.04 15.46
CA SER A 122 -2.71 -1.13 16.57
C SER A 122 -2.00 -1.24 17.93
N TYR A 123 -0.91 -1.99 18.01
CA TYR A 123 -0.07 -2.03 19.21
C TYR A 123 0.47 -0.64 19.58
N LEU A 124 0.98 0.12 18.60
CA LEU A 124 1.47 1.48 18.87
C LEU A 124 0.35 2.39 19.38
N LEU A 125 -0.84 2.31 18.79
CA LEU A 125 -2.01 3.09 19.24
C LEU A 125 -2.41 2.75 20.67
N VAL A 126 -2.62 1.46 20.98
CA VAL A 126 -3.07 1.00 22.29
C VAL A 126 -2.03 1.30 23.38
N SER A 127 -0.74 1.08 23.07
CA SER A 127 0.33 1.17 24.06
C SER A 127 0.78 2.60 24.35
N HIS A 128 0.58 3.54 23.42
CA HIS A 128 1.17 4.87 23.55
C HIS A 128 0.17 6.02 23.64
N PHE A 129 -1.07 5.88 23.11
CA PHE A 129 -2.01 7.00 22.96
C PHE A 129 -3.22 6.94 23.90
N GLY A 130 -3.14 6.14 24.98
CA GLY A 130 -4.17 6.07 26.01
C GLY A 130 -5.53 5.62 25.48
N ASP A 131 -6.61 6.13 26.05
CA ASP A 131 -7.98 5.71 25.68
C ASP A 131 -8.37 6.13 24.26
N GLU A 132 -7.79 7.19 23.71
CA GLU A 132 -8.04 7.58 22.32
C GLU A 132 -7.38 6.61 21.35
N GLY A 133 -6.12 6.22 21.61
CA GLY A 133 -5.44 5.20 20.81
C GLY A 133 -6.17 3.86 20.80
N LYS A 134 -6.72 3.44 21.95
CA LYS A 134 -7.54 2.24 22.05
C LYS A 134 -8.79 2.31 21.16
N ARG A 135 -9.51 3.45 21.19
CA ARG A 135 -10.69 3.67 20.33
C ARG A 135 -10.34 3.66 18.84
N GLU A 136 -9.22 4.27 18.47
CA GLU A 136 -8.79 4.28 17.07
C GLU A 136 -8.33 2.89 16.61
N ALA A 137 -7.63 2.12 17.45
CA ALA A 137 -7.26 0.73 17.14
C ALA A 137 -8.49 -0.18 16.96
N GLU A 138 -9.56 0.04 17.72
CA GLU A 138 -10.86 -0.63 17.54
C GLU A 138 -11.50 -0.25 16.19
N LYS A 139 -11.50 1.03 15.83
CA LYS A 139 -12.04 1.51 14.55
C LYS A 139 -11.32 0.95 13.33
N LEU A 140 -10.02 0.64 13.43
CA LEU A 140 -9.29 -0.02 12.35
C LEU A 140 -9.91 -1.37 11.97
N LEU A 141 -10.45 -2.09 12.95
CA LEU A 141 -11.14 -3.37 12.74
C LEU A 141 -12.63 -3.22 12.39
N GLN A 142 -13.23 -2.06 12.67
CA GLN A 142 -14.67 -1.81 12.40
C GLN A 142 -14.90 -1.35 10.96
N ARG A 143 -13.99 -0.55 10.38
CA ARG A 143 -14.10 -0.08 9.00
C ARG A 143 -14.07 -1.25 8.02
N ARG A 144 -14.83 -1.13 6.93
CA ARG A 144 -14.91 -2.13 5.87
C ARG A 144 -14.63 -1.51 4.49
N ALA A 145 -13.81 -2.18 3.70
CA ALA A 145 -13.48 -1.75 2.34
C ALA A 145 -14.69 -1.84 1.39
N ASP A 146 -15.49 -2.88 1.51
CA ASP A 146 -16.70 -3.10 0.70
C ASP A 146 -17.87 -2.16 1.07
N GLU A 147 -17.86 -1.59 2.27
CA GLU A 147 -18.77 -0.54 2.71
C GLU A 147 -18.25 0.89 2.42
N HIS A 148 -17.09 1.02 1.79
CA HIS A 148 -16.43 2.29 1.47
C HIS A 148 -16.06 3.15 2.70
N GLU A 149 -15.73 2.51 3.81
CA GLU A 149 -15.41 3.18 5.08
C GLU A 149 -13.92 3.38 5.33
N ARG A 150 -13.03 2.78 4.50
CA ARG A 150 -11.59 2.97 4.63
C ARG A 150 -11.20 4.42 4.35
N LEU A 151 -10.25 4.92 5.12
CA LEU A 151 -9.88 6.34 5.15
C LEU A 151 -9.35 6.86 3.81
N LEU A 152 -8.62 6.03 3.08
CA LEU A 152 -8.13 6.35 1.76
C LEU A 152 -8.98 5.66 0.70
N GLY A 153 -9.53 6.42 -0.24
CA GLY A 153 -10.44 5.91 -1.27
C GLY A 153 -9.87 4.78 -2.12
N SER A 154 -8.55 4.71 -2.27
CA SER A 154 -7.84 3.63 -2.98
C SER A 154 -8.05 2.26 -2.34
N PHE A 155 -8.23 2.23 -1.03
CA PHE A 155 -8.43 1.01 -0.25
C PHE A 155 -9.91 0.61 -0.10
N ASN A 156 -10.80 1.32 -0.78
CA ASN A 156 -12.19 0.95 -1.02
C ASN A 156 -12.42 0.41 -2.45
N GLU A 157 -11.37 0.38 -3.28
CA GLU A 157 -11.42 -0.22 -4.62
C GLU A 157 -11.30 -1.74 -4.51
N SER A 158 -12.05 -2.48 -5.33
CA SER A 158 -11.99 -3.94 -5.32
C SER A 158 -10.75 -4.50 -6.03
N VAL A 159 -10.23 -5.63 -5.53
CA VAL A 159 -9.27 -6.49 -6.23
C VAL A 159 -10.05 -7.74 -6.69
N GLU A 160 -10.35 -7.81 -7.99
CA GLU A 160 -11.39 -8.72 -8.49
C GLU A 160 -10.85 -10.04 -9.05
N ASN A 161 -9.57 -10.12 -9.36
CA ASN A 161 -8.96 -11.29 -9.99
C ASN A 161 -7.43 -11.31 -9.81
N TRP A 162 -6.78 -12.39 -10.22
CA TRP A 162 -5.35 -12.60 -10.04
C TRP A 162 -4.46 -11.64 -10.84
N LEU A 163 -4.87 -11.15 -12.02
CA LEU A 163 -4.14 -10.07 -12.70
C LEU A 163 -4.24 -8.77 -11.90
N ASP A 164 -5.42 -8.47 -11.36
CA ASP A 164 -5.67 -7.30 -10.51
C ASP A 164 -4.81 -7.36 -9.24
N PHE A 165 -4.72 -8.52 -8.60
CA PHE A 165 -3.87 -8.78 -7.44
C PHE A 165 -2.38 -8.55 -7.72
N PHE A 166 -1.85 -9.16 -8.78
CA PHE A 166 -0.44 -8.97 -9.10
C PHE A 166 -0.12 -7.52 -9.48
N ALA A 167 -1.04 -6.81 -10.12
CA ALA A 167 -0.88 -5.38 -10.40
C ALA A 167 -1.01 -4.54 -9.12
N TYR A 168 -1.89 -4.91 -8.19
CA TYR A 168 -2.02 -4.29 -6.88
C TYR A 168 -0.71 -4.42 -6.09
N THR A 169 -0.22 -5.63 -5.86
CA THR A 169 1.03 -5.87 -5.13
C THR A 169 2.26 -5.26 -5.81
N GLU A 170 2.24 -5.19 -7.15
CA GLU A 170 3.33 -4.53 -7.89
C GLU A 170 3.35 -3.01 -7.66
N PHE A 171 2.19 -2.35 -7.65
CA PHE A 171 2.12 -0.89 -7.69
C PHE A 171 1.70 -0.26 -6.37
N ILE A 172 0.77 -0.84 -5.61
CA ILE A 172 0.30 -0.28 -4.34
C ILE A 172 1.26 -0.63 -3.21
N ASP A 173 1.67 -1.89 -3.06
CA ASP A 173 2.64 -2.27 -2.03
C ASP A 173 3.99 -1.60 -2.29
N ARG A 174 4.31 -1.29 -3.56
CA ARG A 174 5.48 -0.48 -3.88
C ARG A 174 5.37 0.95 -3.35
N ASP A 175 4.20 1.60 -3.40
CA ASP A 175 4.02 2.88 -2.69
C ASP A 175 4.20 2.67 -1.19
N GLY A 176 3.65 1.60 -0.62
CA GLY A 176 3.84 1.20 0.77
C GLY A 176 5.31 1.15 1.18
N LYS A 177 6.17 0.51 0.36
CA LYS A 177 7.63 0.52 0.57
C LYS A 177 8.19 1.94 0.72
N TYR A 178 7.77 2.88 -0.13
CA TYR A 178 8.21 4.29 -0.04
C TYR A 178 7.72 4.94 1.24
N GLN A 179 6.45 4.73 1.61
CA GLN A 179 5.86 5.29 2.83
C GLN A 179 6.58 4.78 4.09
N LEU A 180 6.78 3.46 4.18
CA LEU A 180 7.49 2.84 5.30
C LEU A 180 8.95 3.34 5.42
N GLN A 181 9.65 3.47 4.28
CA GLN A 181 11.01 4.02 4.26
C GLN A 181 11.03 5.47 4.78
N MET A 182 10.08 6.31 4.39
CA MET A 182 9.98 7.68 4.86
C MET A 182 9.65 7.75 6.37
N MET A 183 8.82 6.84 6.88
CA MET A 183 8.51 6.73 8.31
C MET A 183 9.63 6.09 9.14
N SER A 184 10.57 5.35 8.51
CA SER A 184 11.71 4.76 9.22
C SER A 184 12.64 5.80 9.85
N THR A 185 12.57 7.06 9.39
CA THR A 185 13.31 8.20 9.93
C THR A 185 12.58 8.96 11.02
N SER A 186 11.35 8.52 11.39
CA SER A 186 10.51 9.21 12.36
C SER A 186 11.21 9.51 13.69
N ALA A 187 10.94 10.70 14.24
CA ALA A 187 11.35 11.12 15.57
C ALA A 187 10.73 10.28 16.69
N PHE A 188 9.60 9.60 16.44
CA PHE A 188 9.01 8.68 17.40
C PHE A 188 9.66 7.30 17.28
N ALA A 189 10.50 6.95 18.24
CA ALA A 189 11.32 5.74 18.21
C ALA A 189 10.52 4.45 17.98
N PRO A 190 9.35 4.21 18.62
CA PRO A 190 8.57 2.99 18.37
C PRO A 190 8.11 2.86 16.92
N LEU A 191 7.66 3.94 16.26
CA LEU A 191 7.28 3.93 14.84
C LEU A 191 8.51 3.67 13.96
N SER A 192 9.59 4.41 14.15
CA SER A 192 10.85 4.22 13.38
C SER A 192 11.36 2.78 13.46
N ARG A 193 11.31 2.15 14.66
CA ARG A 193 11.73 0.76 14.90
C ARG A 193 10.82 -0.28 14.26
N SER A 194 9.54 0.05 14.07
CA SER A 194 8.56 -0.82 13.42
C SER A 194 8.80 -0.96 11.92
N MET A 195 9.34 0.05 11.26
CA MET A 195 9.42 0.12 9.80
C MET A 195 10.37 -0.91 9.18
N LYS A 196 11.53 -1.17 9.79
CA LYS A 196 12.54 -2.07 9.23
C LYS A 196 12.07 -3.53 9.10
N PRO A 197 11.38 -4.13 10.11
CA PRO A 197 10.73 -5.42 9.93
C PRO A 197 9.67 -5.42 8.83
N MET A 198 8.81 -4.40 8.77
CA MET A 198 7.78 -4.27 7.74
C MET A 198 8.40 -4.19 6.34
N LEU A 199 9.41 -3.35 6.11
CA LEU A 199 10.13 -3.23 4.84
C LEU A 199 10.75 -4.55 4.35
N ARG A 200 11.14 -5.45 5.26
CA ARG A 200 11.64 -6.78 4.89
C ARG A 200 10.52 -7.67 4.35
N GLU A 201 9.35 -7.59 4.98
CA GLU A 201 8.16 -8.34 4.56
C GLU A 201 7.63 -7.78 3.22
N GLU A 202 7.59 -6.46 3.03
CA GLU A 202 7.25 -5.82 1.76
C GLU A 202 8.09 -6.32 0.57
N SER A 203 9.32 -6.72 0.82
CA SER A 203 10.16 -7.27 -0.26
C SER A 203 9.60 -8.57 -0.84
N PHE A 204 8.88 -9.35 -0.06
CA PHE A 204 8.17 -10.54 -0.53
C PHE A 204 6.92 -10.18 -1.34
N HIS A 205 6.14 -9.20 -0.87
CA HIS A 205 4.95 -8.70 -1.59
C HIS A 205 5.34 -8.22 -2.99
N LEU A 206 6.33 -7.33 -3.09
CA LEU A 206 6.86 -6.85 -4.36
C LEU A 206 7.37 -7.98 -5.27
N GLY A 207 8.04 -8.99 -4.67
CA GLY A 207 8.49 -10.17 -5.40
C GLY A 207 7.31 -10.98 -5.97
N THR A 208 6.20 -11.06 -5.25
CA THR A 208 4.96 -11.73 -5.68
C THR A 208 4.33 -11.01 -6.87
N GLY A 209 4.15 -9.70 -6.82
CA GLY A 209 3.64 -8.89 -7.93
C GLY A 209 4.52 -8.98 -9.18
N ASN A 210 5.82 -8.72 -9.04
CA ASN A 210 6.80 -8.80 -10.14
C ASN A 210 6.78 -10.17 -10.84
N ASN A 211 6.85 -11.25 -10.06
CA ASN A 211 6.87 -12.61 -10.61
C ASN A 211 5.54 -12.98 -11.25
N GLY A 212 4.42 -12.61 -10.63
CA GLY A 212 3.08 -12.90 -11.15
C GLY A 212 2.87 -12.26 -12.53
N LEU A 213 3.12 -10.95 -12.65
CA LEU A 213 3.00 -10.23 -13.93
C LEU A 213 3.94 -10.79 -15.00
N LEU A 214 5.19 -11.12 -14.64
CA LEU A 214 6.13 -11.71 -15.58
C LEU A 214 5.67 -13.09 -16.08
N ARG A 215 5.13 -13.93 -15.20
CA ARG A 215 4.61 -15.25 -15.54
C ARG A 215 3.38 -15.16 -16.46
N ILE A 216 2.50 -14.19 -16.22
CA ILE A 216 1.34 -13.91 -17.09
C ILE A 216 1.79 -13.50 -18.49
N ILE A 217 2.72 -12.55 -18.59
CA ILE A 217 3.24 -12.09 -19.90
C ILE A 217 3.90 -13.22 -20.68
N LYS A 218 4.68 -14.06 -20.00
CA LYS A 218 5.35 -15.20 -20.63
C LYS A 218 4.39 -16.31 -21.07
N ALA A 219 3.26 -16.46 -20.40
CA ALA A 219 2.19 -17.37 -20.85
C ALA A 219 1.48 -16.85 -22.12
N GLY A 220 1.40 -15.53 -22.29
CA GLY A 220 0.93 -14.88 -23.51
C GLY A 220 -0.57 -15.03 -23.80
N ARG A 221 -1.38 -15.46 -22.83
CA ARG A 221 -2.81 -15.69 -22.98
C ARG A 221 -3.65 -14.45 -22.72
N ILE A 222 -3.17 -13.57 -21.84
CA ILE A 222 -3.85 -12.32 -21.50
C ILE A 222 -3.33 -11.23 -22.44
N PRO A 223 -4.22 -10.54 -23.22
CA PRO A 223 -3.81 -9.44 -24.07
C PRO A 223 -3.18 -8.29 -23.27
N THR A 224 -2.11 -7.70 -23.80
CA THR A 224 -1.39 -6.62 -23.10
C THR A 224 -2.20 -5.33 -22.98
N ASP A 225 -3.17 -5.09 -23.86
CA ASP A 225 -4.09 -3.96 -23.70
C ASP A 225 -5.05 -4.13 -22.51
N VAL A 226 -5.44 -5.36 -22.17
CA VAL A 226 -6.16 -5.68 -20.93
C VAL A 226 -5.26 -5.44 -19.72
N MET A 227 -4.03 -5.96 -19.74
CA MET A 227 -3.05 -5.71 -18.68
C MET A 227 -2.80 -4.20 -18.48
N GLN A 228 -2.70 -3.43 -19.58
CA GLN A 228 -2.51 -1.98 -19.53
C GLN A 228 -3.63 -1.29 -18.75
N ARG A 229 -4.88 -1.73 -18.89
CA ARG A 229 -6.00 -1.13 -18.15
C ARG A 229 -5.88 -1.34 -16.64
N TYR A 230 -5.42 -2.50 -16.19
CA TYR A 230 -5.11 -2.74 -14.77
C TYR A 230 -3.90 -1.94 -14.29
N PHE A 231 -2.88 -1.74 -15.13
CA PHE A 231 -1.76 -0.86 -14.82
C PHE A 231 -2.22 0.59 -14.69
N ASN A 232 -3.08 1.07 -15.59
CA ASN A 232 -3.67 2.41 -15.49
C ASN A 232 -4.44 2.60 -14.18
N LYS A 233 -5.19 1.58 -13.75
CA LYS A 233 -5.93 1.60 -12.47
C LYS A 233 -4.97 1.80 -11.31
N TRP A 234 -3.98 0.93 -11.13
CA TRP A 234 -3.19 0.89 -9.92
C TRP A 234 -2.03 1.89 -9.89
N VAL A 235 -1.39 2.19 -11.02
CA VAL A 235 -0.34 3.22 -11.05
C VAL A 235 -0.92 4.61 -10.81
N SER A 236 -2.08 4.96 -11.41
CA SER A 236 -2.71 6.26 -11.15
C SER A 236 -3.21 6.36 -9.70
N THR A 237 -3.69 5.28 -9.13
CA THR A 237 -4.08 5.18 -7.73
C THR A 237 -2.88 5.35 -6.80
N ALA A 238 -1.76 4.68 -7.06
CA ALA A 238 -0.53 4.81 -6.29
C ALA A 238 0.01 6.25 -6.31
N PHE A 239 -0.07 6.95 -7.45
CA PHE A 239 0.34 8.36 -7.50
C PHE A 239 -0.43 9.26 -6.51
N ASP A 240 -1.68 8.93 -6.20
CA ASP A 240 -2.47 9.70 -5.24
C ASP A 240 -2.13 9.34 -3.78
N LEU A 241 -1.68 8.11 -3.50
CA LEU A 241 -1.31 7.66 -2.15
C LEU A 241 -0.11 8.44 -1.57
N PHE A 242 0.79 8.94 -2.41
CA PHE A 242 1.89 9.80 -1.95
C PHE A 242 1.41 11.11 -1.30
N GLY A 243 0.17 11.53 -1.51
CA GLY A 243 -0.30 12.81 -1.00
C GLY A 243 0.21 14.01 -1.82
N THR A 244 0.24 15.18 -1.21
CA THR A 244 0.73 16.42 -1.82
C THR A 244 1.53 17.24 -0.82
N ASP A 245 2.65 17.82 -1.26
CA ASP A 245 3.50 18.68 -0.42
C ASP A 245 2.85 20.03 -0.09
N ALA A 246 1.84 20.44 -0.85
CA ALA A 246 1.05 21.64 -0.58
C ALA A 246 0.10 21.49 0.64
N SER A 247 -0.07 20.28 1.19
CA SER A 247 -0.90 20.09 2.38
C SER A 247 -0.17 20.51 3.65
N SER A 248 -0.91 21.12 4.58
CA SER A 248 -0.37 21.46 5.90
C SER A 248 0.08 20.22 6.68
N SER A 249 -0.61 19.08 6.50
CA SER A 249 -0.25 17.82 7.15
C SER A 249 1.13 17.31 6.71
N ALA A 250 1.45 17.37 5.41
CA ALA A 250 2.77 16.97 4.92
C ALA A 250 3.87 17.91 5.44
N GLN A 251 3.64 19.21 5.41
CA GLN A 251 4.59 20.22 5.91
C GLN A 251 4.86 20.03 7.41
N TRP A 252 3.82 19.82 8.22
CA TRP A 252 3.96 19.59 9.65
C TRP A 252 4.63 18.24 9.95
N ALA A 253 4.28 17.20 9.23
CA ALA A 253 4.91 15.87 9.41
C ALA A 253 6.43 15.95 9.21
N TYR A 254 6.90 16.68 8.19
CA TYR A 254 8.33 16.90 7.98
C TYR A 254 8.93 17.84 9.04
N THR A 255 8.32 19.01 9.26
CA THR A 255 8.81 20.01 10.20
C THR A 255 9.00 19.47 11.61
N TRP A 256 8.11 18.57 12.03
CA TRP A 256 8.17 17.97 13.37
C TRP A 256 8.98 16.65 13.43
N GLY A 257 9.60 16.25 12.32
CA GLY A 257 10.42 15.05 12.31
C GLY A 257 9.63 13.73 12.26
N LEU A 258 8.34 13.74 11.89
CA LEU A 258 7.49 12.55 11.94
C LEU A 258 7.64 11.66 10.70
N LYS A 259 7.81 12.27 9.52
CA LYS A 259 7.98 11.59 8.23
C LYS A 259 9.02 12.33 7.41
N GLY A 260 10.16 11.69 7.17
CA GLY A 260 11.27 12.24 6.39
C GLY A 260 11.10 12.04 4.88
N ARG A 261 12.06 12.54 4.10
CA ARG A 261 12.13 12.22 2.68
C ARG A 261 12.57 10.77 2.49
N PHE A 262 12.26 10.20 1.35
CA PHE A 262 12.70 8.85 0.99
C PHE A 262 14.24 8.70 1.03
N ASP A 263 14.96 9.73 0.62
CA ASP A 263 16.42 9.78 0.57
C ASP A 263 17.07 10.54 1.75
N GLU A 264 16.36 10.74 2.87
CA GLU A 264 16.83 11.57 4.00
C GLU A 264 18.24 11.19 4.48
N ARG A 265 18.55 9.89 4.52
CA ARG A 265 19.84 9.37 4.97
C ARG A 265 20.90 9.33 3.88
N THR A 266 20.49 9.16 2.63
CA THR A 266 21.41 9.04 1.49
C THR A 266 21.73 10.38 0.83
N ASN A 267 20.85 11.36 0.99
CA ASN A 267 21.00 12.71 0.46
C ASN A 267 20.55 13.78 1.48
N PRO A 268 21.20 13.90 2.64
CA PRO A 268 20.79 14.81 3.71
C PRO A 268 20.89 16.32 3.33
N GLN A 269 21.57 16.63 2.23
CA GLN A 269 21.75 18.01 1.73
C GLN A 269 20.87 18.28 0.49
N SER A 270 19.78 17.56 0.31
CA SER A 270 18.86 17.83 -0.80
C SER A 270 18.45 19.31 -0.83
N PRO A 271 18.49 19.95 -2.00
CA PRO A 271 18.27 21.40 -2.12
C PRO A 271 16.83 21.82 -1.78
N ASP A 272 15.89 20.91 -1.75
CA ASP A 272 14.50 21.22 -1.46
C ASP A 272 13.87 20.24 -0.46
N PRO A 273 13.98 20.51 0.85
CA PRO A 273 13.36 19.69 1.88
C PRO A 273 11.82 19.74 1.88
N SER A 274 11.20 20.68 1.16
CA SER A 274 9.73 20.76 1.05
C SER A 274 9.16 19.74 0.07
N ARG A 275 9.98 19.16 -0.81
CA ARG A 275 9.55 18.13 -1.77
C ARG A 275 9.62 16.72 -1.17
N LEU A 276 8.78 16.46 -0.20
CA LEU A 276 8.67 15.20 0.50
C LEU A 276 7.98 14.11 -0.36
N ASN A 277 6.70 14.32 -0.63
CA ASN A 277 5.84 13.35 -1.30
C ASN A 277 5.99 13.38 -2.82
N GLU A 278 6.14 14.57 -3.42
CA GLU A 278 6.30 14.71 -4.86
C GLU A 278 7.64 14.15 -5.34
N TYR A 279 8.68 14.28 -4.54
CA TYR A 279 9.97 13.67 -4.85
C TYR A 279 9.92 12.13 -4.76
N ALA A 280 9.32 11.58 -3.70
CA ALA A 280 9.13 10.14 -3.54
C ALA A 280 8.30 9.57 -4.70
N ARG A 281 7.22 10.26 -5.11
CA ARG A 281 6.39 9.87 -6.27
C ARG A 281 7.19 9.84 -7.57
N GLU A 282 8.10 10.79 -7.78
CA GLU A 282 8.93 10.79 -8.98
C GLU A 282 9.94 9.61 -8.98
N LEU A 283 10.56 9.31 -7.85
CA LEU A 283 11.42 8.13 -7.71
C LEU A 283 10.63 6.83 -7.92
N TYR A 284 9.43 6.72 -7.36
CA TYR A 284 8.52 5.63 -7.60
C TYR A 284 8.20 5.47 -9.11
N ARG A 285 7.85 6.57 -9.79
CA ARG A 285 7.57 6.57 -11.23
C ARG A 285 8.74 6.03 -12.04
N GLN A 286 9.98 6.44 -11.70
CA GLN A 286 11.20 5.97 -12.36
C GLN A 286 11.43 4.48 -12.10
N GLU A 287 11.21 4.00 -10.89
CA GLU A 287 11.31 2.58 -10.54
C GLU A 287 10.28 1.75 -11.33
N VAL A 288 9.02 2.19 -11.35
CA VAL A 288 7.94 1.54 -12.12
C VAL A 288 8.24 1.53 -13.62
N GLN A 289 8.79 2.61 -14.19
CA GLN A 289 9.23 2.63 -15.59
C GLN A 289 10.25 1.51 -15.86
N GLY A 290 11.27 1.40 -15.02
CA GLY A 290 12.27 0.34 -15.18
C GLY A 290 11.70 -1.09 -15.04
N LEU A 291 10.64 -1.26 -14.23
CA LEU A 291 9.93 -2.55 -14.11
C LEU A 291 9.14 -2.86 -15.40
N ILE A 292 8.38 -1.90 -15.89
CA ILE A 292 7.60 -2.05 -17.13
C ILE A 292 8.52 -2.28 -18.34
N ASP A 293 9.66 -1.61 -18.41
CA ASP A 293 10.66 -1.84 -19.46
C ASP A 293 11.17 -3.30 -19.45
N ARG A 294 11.42 -3.87 -18.27
CA ARG A 294 11.79 -5.29 -18.14
C ARG A 294 10.64 -6.24 -18.54
N LEU A 295 9.40 -5.95 -18.16
CA LEU A 295 8.25 -6.73 -18.60
C LEU A 295 8.11 -6.69 -20.12
N ASN A 296 8.34 -5.53 -20.73
CA ASN A 296 8.27 -5.31 -22.16
C ASN A 296 9.27 -6.13 -23.00
N LEU A 297 10.36 -6.61 -22.40
CA LEU A 297 11.29 -7.55 -23.05
C LEU A 297 10.63 -8.89 -23.39
N HIS A 298 9.54 -9.23 -22.68
CA HIS A 298 8.83 -10.50 -22.83
C HIS A 298 7.47 -10.35 -23.53
N VAL A 299 7.03 -9.13 -23.80
CA VAL A 299 5.80 -8.87 -24.58
C VAL A 299 6.04 -9.26 -26.03
N PRO A 300 5.16 -10.10 -26.64
CA PRO A 300 5.26 -10.48 -28.05
C PRO A 300 5.27 -9.27 -29.01
N GLU A 301 5.98 -9.36 -30.11
CA GLU A 301 6.14 -8.25 -31.08
C GLU A 301 4.79 -7.77 -31.68
N HIS A 302 3.83 -8.67 -31.80
CA HIS A 302 2.50 -8.35 -32.37
C HIS A 302 1.56 -7.70 -31.35
N GLN A 303 1.95 -7.59 -30.07
CA GLN A 303 1.17 -6.96 -29.02
C GLN A 303 1.73 -5.57 -28.66
N PRO A 304 0.88 -4.61 -28.25
CA PRO A 304 1.33 -3.30 -27.82
C PRO A 304 2.20 -3.43 -26.55
N LYS A 305 3.26 -2.62 -26.49
CA LYS A 305 4.10 -2.52 -25.28
C LYS A 305 3.34 -1.81 -24.16
N LEU A 306 3.57 -2.26 -22.93
CA LEU A 306 3.03 -1.65 -21.71
C LEU A 306 3.70 -0.30 -21.44
N LYS A 307 2.94 0.63 -20.84
CA LYS A 307 3.40 1.99 -20.54
C LYS A 307 3.05 2.37 -19.10
N VAL A 308 3.86 3.24 -18.51
CA VAL A 308 3.50 3.95 -17.27
C VAL A 308 2.53 5.09 -17.64
N PRO A 309 1.32 5.14 -17.09
CA PRO A 309 0.43 6.28 -17.30
C PRO A 309 1.08 7.56 -16.77
N SER A 310 0.76 8.69 -17.39
CA SER A 310 1.27 9.99 -16.98
C SER A 310 0.87 10.30 -15.53
N ILE A 311 1.79 10.92 -14.80
CA ILE A 311 1.55 11.44 -13.44
C ILE A 311 0.39 12.45 -13.38
N LYS A 312 -0.05 12.99 -14.52
CA LYS A 312 -1.19 13.92 -14.63
C LYS A 312 -2.53 13.21 -14.78
N PHE A 313 -2.50 11.95 -15.25
CA PHE A 313 -3.71 11.21 -15.59
C PHE A 313 -4.56 10.89 -14.36
N ASN A 314 -5.86 11.16 -14.45
CA ASN A 314 -6.92 10.78 -13.50
C ASN A 314 -6.60 11.07 -12.01
N ARG A 315 -6.03 12.24 -11.74
CA ARG A 315 -5.63 12.61 -10.37
C ARG A 315 -6.82 13.07 -9.52
N ARG A 316 -6.91 12.51 -8.31
CA ARG A 316 -7.92 12.84 -7.30
C ARG A 316 -7.45 13.90 -6.30
N ILE A 317 -6.12 14.10 -6.21
CA ILE A 317 -5.48 15.07 -5.30
C ILE A 317 -4.36 15.87 -5.98
N GLY A 318 -3.84 16.86 -5.26
CA GLY A 318 -2.68 17.66 -5.70
C GLY A 318 -2.99 18.62 -6.85
N GLN A 319 -1.91 19.09 -7.47
CA GLN A 319 -1.99 20.16 -8.48
C GLN A 319 -2.80 19.80 -9.74
N TYR A 320 -2.92 18.52 -10.08
CA TYR A 320 -3.65 18.03 -11.26
C TYR A 320 -5.09 17.61 -10.94
N LYS A 321 -5.53 17.73 -9.69
CA LYS A 321 -6.90 17.38 -9.28
C LYS A 321 -7.94 18.12 -10.11
N GLY A 322 -8.88 17.36 -10.71
CA GLY A 322 -9.98 17.91 -11.49
C GLY A 322 -9.60 18.42 -12.87
N GLN A 323 -8.33 18.30 -13.26
CA GLN A 323 -7.88 18.53 -14.63
C GLN A 323 -8.00 17.26 -15.47
N THR A 324 -8.14 17.42 -16.79
CA THR A 324 -8.41 16.32 -17.70
C THR A 324 -7.23 16.06 -18.64
N PHE A 325 -6.50 14.97 -18.36
CA PHE A 325 -5.33 14.54 -19.14
C PHE A 325 -5.50 13.11 -19.61
N ASN A 326 -5.01 12.82 -20.82
CA ASN A 326 -4.91 11.45 -21.32
C ASN A 326 -3.76 10.68 -20.65
N LEU A 327 -3.60 9.40 -20.99
CA LEU A 327 -2.54 8.54 -20.47
C LEU A 327 -1.12 9.04 -20.76
N ASP A 328 -0.92 9.80 -21.82
CA ASP A 328 0.37 10.38 -22.20
C ASP A 328 0.59 11.76 -21.53
N GLY A 329 -0.40 12.29 -20.79
CA GLY A 329 -0.32 13.56 -20.06
C GLY A 329 -0.65 14.78 -20.90
N GLU A 330 -1.29 14.60 -22.06
CA GLU A 330 -1.80 15.66 -22.90
C GLU A 330 -3.18 16.11 -22.40
N PRO A 331 -3.48 17.41 -22.39
CA PRO A 331 -4.79 17.88 -21.99
C PRO A 331 -5.85 17.46 -23.01
N ILE A 332 -7.00 17.01 -22.52
CA ILE A 332 -8.15 16.66 -23.34
C ILE A 332 -9.41 17.39 -22.87
N PRO A 333 -10.42 17.59 -23.76
CA PRO A 333 -11.65 18.27 -23.38
C PRO A 333 -12.34 17.64 -22.18
N ARG A 334 -12.90 18.46 -21.31
CA ARG A 334 -13.67 17.98 -20.15
C ARG A 334 -14.91 17.19 -20.53
N GLU A 335 -15.53 17.62 -21.64
CA GLU A 335 -16.61 16.88 -22.29
C GLU A 335 -16.06 15.53 -22.78
N GLY A 336 -16.71 14.44 -22.39
CA GLY A 336 -16.26 13.09 -22.74
C GLY A 336 -15.10 12.53 -21.87
N TYR A 337 -14.51 13.29 -20.95
CA TYR A 337 -13.40 12.80 -20.13
C TYR A 337 -13.77 11.56 -19.31
N LYS A 338 -14.98 11.52 -18.75
CA LYS A 338 -15.45 10.35 -17.99
C LYS A 338 -15.46 9.10 -18.87
N ALA A 339 -16.03 9.20 -20.07
CA ALA A 339 -16.06 8.08 -21.01
C ALA A 339 -14.65 7.65 -21.46
N TYR A 340 -13.73 8.61 -21.63
CA TYR A 340 -12.32 8.30 -21.89
C TYR A 340 -11.70 7.51 -20.75
N VAL A 341 -11.84 7.96 -19.49
CA VAL A 341 -11.30 7.24 -18.33
C VAL A 341 -11.88 5.83 -18.26
N GLU A 342 -13.19 5.67 -18.42
CA GLU A 342 -13.86 4.37 -18.45
C GLU A 342 -13.32 3.45 -19.56
N SER A 343 -12.92 3.99 -20.71
CA SER A 343 -12.38 3.22 -21.83
C SER A 343 -10.94 2.72 -21.60
N VAL A 344 -10.16 3.40 -20.77
CA VAL A 344 -8.75 3.07 -20.48
C VAL A 344 -8.54 2.41 -19.13
N MET A 345 -9.61 2.19 -18.36
CA MET A 345 -9.64 1.43 -17.09
C MET A 345 -10.26 0.05 -17.31
N PRO A 346 -10.13 -0.90 -16.37
CA PRO A 346 -10.73 -2.24 -16.50
C PRO A 346 -12.24 -2.18 -16.73
N THR A 347 -12.70 -2.76 -17.83
CA THR A 347 -14.10 -2.77 -18.26
C THR A 347 -14.82 -4.07 -17.86
N ALA A 348 -16.15 -4.08 -17.98
CA ALA A 348 -16.93 -5.31 -17.81
C ALA A 348 -16.55 -6.39 -18.84
N ALA A 349 -16.22 -5.98 -20.08
CA ALA A 349 -15.76 -6.88 -21.14
C ALA A 349 -14.40 -7.53 -20.78
N ASP A 350 -13.47 -6.76 -20.19
CA ASP A 350 -12.18 -7.31 -19.74
C ASP A 350 -12.39 -8.35 -18.62
N ARG A 351 -13.27 -8.07 -17.67
CA ARG A 351 -13.60 -9.00 -16.59
C ARG A 351 -14.17 -10.31 -17.13
N GLU A 352 -15.06 -10.24 -18.11
CA GLU A 352 -15.65 -11.43 -18.73
C GLU A 352 -14.61 -12.21 -19.54
N LEU A 353 -13.74 -11.53 -20.28
CA LEU A 353 -12.63 -12.15 -20.99
C LEU A 353 -11.70 -12.88 -20.01
N LEU A 354 -11.29 -12.20 -18.92
CA LEU A 354 -10.42 -12.79 -17.90
C LEU A 354 -11.09 -13.99 -17.21
N ARG A 355 -12.39 -13.92 -16.90
CA ARG A 355 -13.11 -15.09 -16.36
C ARG A 355 -13.08 -16.29 -17.31
N SER A 356 -13.14 -16.06 -18.63
CA SER A 356 -13.02 -17.14 -19.62
C SER A 356 -11.61 -17.72 -19.67
N ILE A 357 -10.59 -16.85 -19.63
CA ILE A 357 -9.18 -17.26 -19.68
C ILE A 357 -8.79 -18.03 -18.40
N PHE A 358 -9.25 -17.61 -17.24
CA PHE A 358 -8.92 -18.22 -15.94
C PHE A 358 -9.56 -19.62 -15.72
N LYS A 359 -10.45 -20.04 -16.60
CA LYS A 359 -10.95 -21.44 -16.59
C LYS A 359 -9.89 -22.43 -17.06
N GLU A 360 -8.93 -21.98 -17.83
CA GLU A 360 -7.79 -22.77 -18.31
C GLU A 360 -6.60 -22.58 -17.37
N ASN A 361 -5.70 -23.56 -17.33
CA ASN A 361 -4.54 -23.52 -16.42
C ASN A 361 -3.28 -22.92 -17.08
N ASP A 362 -3.36 -22.44 -18.35
CA ASP A 362 -2.22 -22.00 -19.16
C ASP A 362 -2.04 -20.48 -19.23
N TRP A 363 -2.85 -19.71 -18.50
CA TRP A 363 -2.80 -18.25 -18.52
C TRP A 363 -1.66 -17.64 -17.70
N ILE A 364 -1.03 -18.42 -16.86
CA ILE A 364 0.14 -18.06 -16.06
C ILE A 364 1.16 -19.20 -16.11
N GLN A 365 2.43 -18.87 -16.32
CA GLN A 365 3.47 -19.91 -16.28
C GLN A 365 3.64 -20.45 -14.86
N PRO A 366 3.80 -21.77 -14.66
CA PRO A 366 4.11 -22.36 -13.37
C PRO A 366 5.42 -21.79 -12.82
N LYS A 367 5.56 -21.74 -11.51
CA LYS A 367 6.82 -21.39 -10.87
C LYS A 367 7.82 -22.52 -11.11
N LYS A 368 9.06 -22.20 -11.50
CA LYS A 368 10.10 -23.23 -11.66
C LYS A 368 10.32 -23.95 -10.32
N GLY A 369 10.08 -25.25 -10.32
CA GLY A 369 10.22 -26.14 -9.16
C GLY A 369 8.90 -26.67 -8.59
N ASP A 370 7.76 -26.35 -9.21
CA ASP A 370 6.43 -26.89 -8.85
C ASP A 370 6.02 -28.10 -9.73
N ASP A 371 6.98 -28.85 -10.32
CA ASP A 371 6.75 -30.08 -11.05
C ASP A 371 6.80 -31.31 -10.11
#